data_540b8e16694cfe9130c2554a73f77962
#
_entry.id   540b8e16694cfe9130c2554a73f77962
#
_cell.length_a   1.000
_cell.length_b   1.000
_cell.length_c   1.000
_cell.angle_alpha   90.00
_cell.angle_beta   90.00
_cell.angle_gamma   90.00
#
_symmetry.space_group_name_H-M   'P 1'
#
loop_
_entity.id
_entity.type
_entity.pdbx_description
1 polymer ?
#
loop_
_entity_poly.entity_id
_entity_poly.type
_entity_poly.pdbx_seq_one_letter_code
_entity_poly.pdbx_strand_id
1 'polypeptide(L)'
;MNSTLNTRLRTLWVSPEPAATEPFPSRVRTTAWDRIGNSILWPLAMILVAHRLIILSINGDVTDDFSTVYYALRRFIEGVPVYNENYHHVDPHYLYSPGATLLLSPLGFLGHFGLARLGFIGVNALAIILAVGLLTRMFGFSLRSFVWPLSISLAFLTESVRSTLIFSNINGILLLALCGYFFLLLRDKQWWAGVVIGVAILIKPLFLPLLFLPLVKLQWRAIAVGLVVPVLFNLAALPLIKDVNDYSERLLPYLSQTRDYFNSSLPGIALYYGMPTALKLMLFAVFAAAVAVGVIMLLRWRYSDPLFWMTTTSTLLLSGVFFLSSLGQMYYSMMFFPMMFTVVLRKSVLHSWVAWVAVYCFFSPDSWVSHRWYAISRWTAFTLPTVGWGLLILVIATAAATWWWNERRSEG
;
A
#
# COMPACT_ATOMS: atom_id res chain seq x y z
N MET A 1 -0.56 34.86 30.11
CA MET A 1 -1.65 34.37 29.23
C MET A 1 -1.18 33.49 28.05
N ASN A 2 -0.01 33.77 27.43
CA ASN A 2 0.47 32.96 26.29
C ASN A 2 0.99 31.55 26.66
N SER A 3 1.51 31.30 27.87
CA SER A 3 2.05 30.00 28.27
C SER A 3 0.96 28.94 28.50
N THR A 4 -0.17 29.34 29.04
CA THR A 4 -1.32 28.43 29.29
C THR A 4 -2.02 28.00 28.01
N LEU A 5 -2.13 28.89 27.02
CA LEU A 5 -2.72 28.56 25.72
C LEU A 5 -1.86 27.57 24.95
N ASN A 6 -0.54 27.79 24.96
CA ASN A 6 0.43 26.92 24.29
C ASN A 6 0.51 25.54 24.93
N THR A 7 0.36 25.46 26.24
CA THR A 7 0.29 24.17 26.97
C THR A 7 -1.00 23.44 26.66
N ARG A 8 -2.14 24.15 26.65
CA ARG A 8 -3.45 23.55 26.28
C ARG A 8 -3.48 23.07 24.84
N LEU A 9 -2.89 23.80 23.89
CA LEU A 9 -2.79 23.37 22.50
C LEU A 9 -1.88 22.13 22.33
N ARG A 10 -0.79 22.04 23.10
CA ARG A 10 0.10 20.87 23.11
C ARG A 10 -0.62 19.63 23.64
N THR A 11 -1.36 19.72 24.74
CA THR A 11 -2.11 18.61 25.32
C THR A 11 -3.25 18.11 24.42
N LEU A 12 -3.82 18.97 23.57
CA LEU A 12 -4.81 18.56 22.56
C LEU A 12 -4.25 17.55 21.55
N TRP A 13 -2.99 17.73 21.16
CA TRP A 13 -2.37 17.04 20.02
C TRP A 13 -1.22 16.09 20.41
N VAL A 14 -0.99 15.87 21.69
CA VAL A 14 0.00 14.91 22.19
C VAL A 14 -0.59 14.12 23.34
N SER A 15 -0.68 12.80 23.19
CA SER A 15 -1.09 11.90 24.27
C SER A 15 0.02 11.76 25.30
N PRO A 16 -0.28 11.84 26.61
CA PRO A 16 0.67 11.55 27.68
C PRO A 16 0.88 10.04 27.88
N GLU A 17 0.03 9.19 27.34
CA GLU A 17 0.16 7.75 27.50
C GLU A 17 1.45 7.23 26.84
N PRO A 18 2.26 6.41 27.55
CA PRO A 18 3.42 5.77 26.95
C PRO A 18 3.00 4.77 25.88
N ALA A 19 3.87 4.57 24.88
CA ALA A 19 3.65 3.58 23.85
C ALA A 19 3.41 2.19 24.45
N ALA A 20 2.38 1.51 23.94
CA ALA A 20 2.05 0.15 24.39
C ALA A 20 3.13 -0.87 23.98
N THR A 21 3.91 -0.54 22.97
CA THR A 21 4.98 -1.41 22.44
C THR A 21 6.12 -0.53 21.96
N GLU A 22 7.31 -0.73 22.54
CA GLU A 22 8.51 -0.09 21.99
C GLU A 22 8.85 -0.71 20.64
N PRO A 23 9.05 0.10 19.59
CA PRO A 23 9.56 -0.40 18.32
C PRO A 23 10.92 -1.06 18.55
N PHE A 24 11.09 -2.29 18.09
CA PHE A 24 12.35 -3.04 18.25
C PHE A 24 12.82 -3.24 19.70
N PRO A 25 11.98 -3.82 20.57
CA PRO A 25 12.38 -4.04 21.96
C PRO A 25 13.66 -4.86 22.05
N SER A 26 14.49 -4.56 23.06
CA SER A 26 15.74 -5.30 23.33
C SER A 26 15.46 -6.78 23.66
N ARG A 27 14.34 -7.05 24.34
CA ARG A 27 13.85 -8.40 24.61
C ARG A 27 12.77 -8.76 23.60
N VAL A 28 13.06 -9.76 22.80
CA VAL A 28 12.15 -10.26 21.78
C VAL A 28 11.16 -11.23 22.42
N ARG A 29 9.87 -11.06 22.13
CA ARG A 29 8.83 -11.96 22.61
C ARG A 29 9.03 -13.35 21.98
N THR A 30 9.23 -14.35 22.82
CA THR A 30 9.17 -15.77 22.47
C THR A 30 8.22 -16.42 23.46
N THR A 31 7.48 -17.42 23.00
CA THR A 31 6.50 -18.15 23.80
C THR A 31 6.81 -19.64 23.80
N ALA A 32 6.33 -20.37 24.79
CA ALA A 32 6.43 -21.83 24.83
C ALA A 32 5.74 -22.49 23.61
N TRP A 33 4.77 -21.82 23.02
CA TRP A 33 4.03 -22.25 21.83
C TRP A 33 4.80 -22.11 20.52
N ASP A 34 5.95 -21.41 20.52
CA ASP A 34 6.71 -21.15 19.28
C ASP A 34 7.15 -22.43 18.58
N ARG A 35 7.53 -23.47 19.36
CA ARG A 35 7.94 -24.75 18.77
C ARG A 35 6.78 -25.44 18.04
N ILE A 36 5.63 -25.55 18.70
CA ILE A 36 4.43 -26.20 18.13
C ILE A 36 3.91 -25.35 16.95
N GLY A 37 3.78 -24.05 17.13
CA GLY A 37 3.33 -23.16 16.07
C GLY A 37 4.24 -23.23 14.83
N ASN A 38 5.55 -23.21 15.02
CA ASN A 38 6.50 -23.30 13.91
C ASN A 38 6.45 -24.66 13.18
N SER A 39 6.23 -25.78 13.87
CA SER A 39 6.12 -27.08 13.23
C SER A 39 4.91 -27.22 12.30
N ILE A 40 3.85 -26.45 12.54
CA ILE A 40 2.62 -26.41 11.73
C ILE A 40 2.69 -25.32 10.67
N LEU A 41 3.05 -24.10 11.09
CA LEU A 41 2.92 -22.91 10.26
C LEU A 41 4.02 -22.77 9.20
N TRP A 42 5.22 -23.28 9.43
CA TRP A 42 6.26 -23.29 8.38
C TRP A 42 5.89 -24.18 7.20
N PRO A 43 5.47 -25.45 7.37
CA PRO A 43 4.97 -26.25 6.25
C PRO A 43 3.82 -25.58 5.52
N LEU A 44 2.85 -25.01 6.26
CA LEU A 44 1.71 -24.29 5.67
C LEU A 44 2.18 -23.07 4.85
N ALA A 45 3.07 -22.25 5.40
CA ALA A 45 3.62 -21.09 4.71
C ALA A 45 4.35 -21.50 3.42
N MET A 46 5.19 -22.55 3.49
CA MET A 46 5.91 -23.07 2.33
C MET A 46 4.96 -23.57 1.24
N ILE A 47 3.91 -24.31 1.61
CA ILE A 47 2.90 -24.81 0.67
C ILE A 47 2.16 -23.63 0.01
N LEU A 48 1.73 -22.63 0.79
CA LEU A 48 1.02 -21.46 0.27
C LEU A 48 1.90 -20.62 -0.66
N VAL A 49 3.15 -20.38 -0.27
CA VAL A 49 4.13 -19.67 -1.12
C VAL A 49 4.37 -20.44 -2.41
N ALA A 50 4.67 -21.74 -2.32
CA ALA A 50 4.90 -22.58 -3.49
C ALA A 50 3.66 -22.62 -4.40
N HIS A 51 2.46 -22.77 -3.84
CA HIS A 51 1.22 -22.78 -4.61
C HIS A 51 1.01 -21.45 -5.35
N ARG A 52 1.14 -20.29 -4.66
CA ARG A 52 0.95 -18.97 -5.27
C ARG A 52 2.03 -18.66 -6.30
N LEU A 53 3.28 -19.01 -6.01
CA LEU A 53 4.41 -18.73 -6.88
C LEU A 53 4.48 -19.68 -8.08
N ILE A 54 4.53 -20.98 -7.83
CA ILE A 54 4.80 -21.99 -8.86
C ILE A 54 3.50 -22.34 -9.63
N ILE A 55 2.44 -22.68 -8.92
CA ILE A 55 1.22 -23.19 -9.56
C ILE A 55 0.44 -22.06 -10.24
N LEU A 56 0.20 -20.94 -9.53
CA LEU A 56 -0.67 -19.91 -10.06
C LEU A 56 0.06 -18.84 -10.89
N SER A 57 1.28 -18.46 -10.51
CA SER A 57 1.93 -17.34 -11.18
C SER A 57 2.91 -17.76 -12.28
N ILE A 58 3.74 -18.77 -12.04
CA ILE A 58 4.73 -19.24 -13.03
C ILE A 58 4.07 -20.09 -14.11
N ASN A 59 3.23 -21.05 -13.72
CA ASN A 59 2.53 -21.95 -14.63
C ASN A 59 1.16 -21.45 -15.08
N GLY A 60 0.71 -20.30 -14.57
CA GLY A 60 -0.52 -19.64 -14.99
C GLY A 60 -0.34 -18.89 -16.32
N ASP A 61 -1.45 -18.36 -16.83
CA ASP A 61 -1.43 -17.53 -18.02
C ASP A 61 -0.51 -16.32 -17.83
N VAL A 62 0.17 -15.96 -18.91
CA VAL A 62 0.97 -14.74 -18.94
C VAL A 62 0.02 -13.55 -18.90
N THR A 63 0.11 -12.76 -17.84
CA THR A 63 -0.69 -11.56 -17.66
C THR A 63 0.13 -10.33 -18.03
N ASP A 64 -0.56 -9.25 -18.28
CA ASP A 64 -0.02 -8.15 -19.06
C ASP A 64 0.73 -7.08 -18.28
N ASP A 65 0.63 -7.03 -16.94
CA ASP A 65 1.29 -5.98 -16.15
C ASP A 65 2.82 -5.98 -16.32
N PHE A 66 3.45 -7.16 -16.27
CA PHE A 66 4.90 -7.25 -16.45
C PHE A 66 5.29 -7.14 -17.94
N SER A 67 4.48 -7.66 -18.87
CA SER A 67 4.78 -7.59 -20.30
C SER A 67 4.84 -6.14 -20.79
N THR A 68 3.86 -5.31 -20.38
CA THR A 68 3.88 -3.88 -20.73
C THR A 68 5.13 -3.18 -20.21
N VAL A 69 5.54 -3.49 -18.98
CA VAL A 69 6.77 -2.93 -18.39
C VAL A 69 8.01 -3.43 -19.13
N TYR A 70 8.13 -4.75 -19.29
CA TYR A 70 9.32 -5.34 -19.94
C TYR A 70 9.53 -4.81 -21.36
N TYR A 71 8.48 -4.79 -22.20
CA TYR A 71 8.61 -4.31 -23.56
C TYR A 71 8.84 -2.79 -23.65
N ALA A 72 8.28 -2.00 -22.73
CA ALA A 72 8.60 -0.58 -22.63
C ALA A 72 10.07 -0.35 -22.28
N LEU A 73 10.64 -1.14 -21.35
CA LEU A 73 12.06 -1.07 -21.01
C LEU A 73 12.95 -1.56 -22.16
N ARG A 74 12.51 -2.54 -22.95
CA ARG A 74 13.19 -2.93 -24.19
C ARG A 74 13.22 -1.78 -25.19
N ARG A 75 12.05 -1.14 -25.45
CA ARG A 75 11.98 0.05 -26.32
C ARG A 75 12.93 1.15 -25.85
N PHE A 76 13.01 1.39 -24.54
CA PHE A 76 13.93 2.38 -23.98
C PHE A 76 15.39 2.06 -24.30
N ILE A 77 15.84 0.82 -24.13
CA ILE A 77 17.22 0.39 -24.40
C ILE A 77 17.52 0.43 -25.89
N GLU A 78 16.56 0.08 -26.73
CA GLU A 78 16.68 0.07 -28.21
C GLU A 78 16.59 1.49 -28.80
N GLY A 79 16.36 2.52 -27.97
CA GLY A 79 16.28 3.91 -28.41
C GLY A 79 15.07 4.19 -29.31
N VAL A 80 13.97 3.44 -29.13
CA VAL A 80 12.69 3.69 -29.80
C VAL A 80 11.68 4.30 -28.82
N PRO A 81 10.60 4.97 -29.32
CA PRO A 81 9.62 5.64 -28.45
C PRO A 81 9.00 4.69 -27.43
N VAL A 82 8.99 5.09 -26.16
CA VAL A 82 8.48 4.30 -25.04
C VAL A 82 6.97 4.41 -24.93
N TYR A 83 6.42 5.61 -25.17
CA TYR A 83 5.02 5.99 -24.92
C TYR A 83 4.18 6.06 -26.19
N ASN A 84 4.58 5.40 -27.26
CA ASN A 84 3.87 5.39 -28.56
C ASN A 84 2.70 4.39 -28.64
N GLU A 85 2.21 3.92 -27.48
CA GLU A 85 1.08 2.99 -27.38
C GLU A 85 -0.25 3.66 -27.75
N ASN A 86 -1.22 2.86 -28.19
CA ASN A 86 -2.55 3.34 -28.48
C ASN A 86 -3.43 3.34 -27.23
N TYR A 87 -3.41 4.41 -26.47
CA TYR A 87 -4.16 4.59 -25.21
C TYR A 87 -5.68 4.73 -25.37
N HIS A 88 -6.23 4.58 -26.58
CA HIS A 88 -7.67 4.59 -26.81
C HIS A 88 -8.32 3.23 -26.55
N HIS A 89 -7.56 2.16 -26.45
CA HIS A 89 -8.04 0.82 -26.15
C HIS A 89 -7.90 0.50 -24.65
N VAL A 90 -8.70 -0.49 -24.21
CA VAL A 90 -8.80 -0.97 -22.83
C VAL A 90 -7.62 -1.87 -22.43
N ASP A 91 -6.75 -2.18 -23.36
CA ASP A 91 -5.59 -3.06 -23.15
C ASP A 91 -4.66 -2.53 -22.05
N PRO A 92 -3.95 -3.41 -21.35
CA PRO A 92 -2.92 -3.00 -20.41
C PRO A 92 -1.84 -2.16 -21.07
N HIS A 93 -1.54 -1.02 -20.50
CA HIS A 93 -0.56 -0.06 -21.01
C HIS A 93 0.59 0.15 -20.05
N TYR A 94 1.72 0.61 -20.60
CA TYR A 94 2.84 1.08 -19.79
C TYR A 94 2.49 2.43 -19.14
N LEU A 95 2.52 2.47 -17.80
CA LEU A 95 1.99 3.62 -17.03
C LEU A 95 3.04 4.35 -16.18
N TYR A 96 4.32 4.00 -16.30
CA TYR A 96 5.35 4.59 -15.44
C TYR A 96 5.94 5.88 -16.05
N SER A 97 6.43 6.76 -15.15
CA SER A 97 7.09 8.01 -15.53
C SER A 97 8.45 7.78 -16.23
N PRO A 98 8.98 8.77 -16.94
CA PRO A 98 10.32 8.73 -17.53
C PRO A 98 11.40 8.29 -16.55
N GLY A 99 11.42 8.85 -15.35
CA GLY A 99 12.39 8.49 -14.32
C GLY A 99 12.22 7.07 -13.78
N ALA A 100 11.00 6.56 -13.69
CA ALA A 100 10.76 5.17 -13.31
C ALA A 100 11.21 4.21 -14.43
N THR A 101 11.05 4.60 -15.69
CA THR A 101 11.60 3.88 -16.85
C THR A 101 13.12 3.76 -16.74
N LEU A 102 13.81 4.86 -16.45
CA LEU A 102 15.26 4.87 -16.24
C LEU A 102 15.67 3.95 -15.07
N LEU A 103 14.98 4.04 -13.93
CA LEU A 103 15.25 3.21 -12.76
C LEU A 103 15.10 1.71 -13.05
N LEU A 104 14.07 1.34 -13.80
CA LEU A 104 13.73 -0.06 -14.09
C LEU A 104 14.43 -0.59 -15.34
N SER A 105 15.11 0.26 -16.12
CA SER A 105 15.77 -0.11 -17.38
C SER A 105 16.70 -1.33 -17.30
N PRO A 106 17.38 -1.63 -16.17
CA PRO A 106 18.18 -2.86 -16.07
C PRO A 106 17.42 -4.14 -16.36
N LEU A 107 16.10 -4.19 -16.11
CA LEU A 107 15.27 -5.34 -16.44
C LEU A 107 15.16 -5.57 -17.96
N GLY A 108 15.26 -4.54 -18.77
CA GLY A 108 15.22 -4.62 -20.23
C GLY A 108 16.44 -5.28 -20.85
N PHE A 109 17.58 -5.37 -20.14
CA PHE A 109 18.76 -6.09 -20.61
C PHE A 109 18.62 -7.61 -20.50
N LEU A 110 17.62 -8.11 -19.78
CA LEU A 110 17.34 -9.55 -19.70
C LEU A 110 16.75 -10.01 -21.04
N GLY A 111 17.53 -10.73 -21.83
CA GLY A 111 17.18 -11.10 -23.21
C GLY A 111 15.97 -12.02 -23.38
N HIS A 112 15.55 -12.71 -22.31
CA HIS A 112 14.44 -13.65 -22.35
C HIS A 112 13.31 -13.21 -21.43
N PHE A 113 12.17 -12.85 -22.01
CA PHE A 113 10.97 -12.43 -21.28
C PHE A 113 10.57 -13.41 -20.16
N GLY A 114 10.51 -14.72 -20.43
CA GLY A 114 10.12 -15.73 -19.46
C GLY A 114 11.03 -15.78 -18.23
N LEU A 115 12.35 -15.65 -18.40
CA LEU A 115 13.31 -15.60 -17.31
C LEU A 115 13.20 -14.29 -16.51
N ALA A 116 13.02 -13.18 -17.22
CA ALA A 116 12.81 -11.87 -16.59
C ALA A 116 11.53 -11.87 -15.73
N ARG A 117 10.42 -12.41 -16.27
CA ARG A 117 9.14 -12.55 -15.55
C ARG A 117 9.28 -13.46 -14.33
N LEU A 118 9.91 -14.64 -14.48
CA LEU A 118 10.16 -15.58 -13.37
C LEU A 118 10.96 -14.92 -12.25
N GLY A 119 12.06 -14.25 -12.60
CA GLY A 119 12.89 -13.52 -11.64
C GLY A 119 12.11 -12.42 -10.94
N PHE A 120 11.30 -11.66 -11.68
CA PHE A 120 10.50 -10.58 -11.15
C PHE A 120 9.42 -11.07 -10.16
N ILE A 121 8.72 -12.15 -10.49
CA ILE A 121 7.75 -12.81 -9.59
C ILE A 121 8.46 -13.29 -8.32
N GLY A 122 9.61 -13.96 -8.47
CA GLY A 122 10.39 -14.46 -7.33
C GLY A 122 10.88 -13.35 -6.40
N VAL A 123 11.38 -12.24 -6.97
CA VAL A 123 11.81 -11.07 -6.19
C VAL A 123 10.62 -10.42 -5.46
N ASN A 124 9.44 -10.31 -6.08
CA ASN A 124 8.26 -9.80 -5.41
C ASN A 124 7.78 -10.72 -4.27
N ALA A 125 7.77 -12.04 -4.46
CA ALA A 125 7.43 -12.98 -3.41
C ALA A 125 8.41 -12.90 -2.23
N LEU A 126 9.72 -12.84 -2.50
CA LEU A 126 10.74 -12.64 -1.49
C LEU A 126 10.58 -11.30 -0.75
N ALA A 127 10.29 -10.23 -1.47
CA ALA A 127 10.05 -8.90 -0.89
C ALA A 127 8.86 -8.92 0.07
N ILE A 128 7.76 -9.61 -0.26
CA ILE A 128 6.62 -9.79 0.65
C ILE A 128 7.03 -10.53 1.92
N ILE A 129 7.77 -11.64 1.79
CA ILE A 129 8.26 -12.42 2.93
C ILE A 129 9.16 -11.58 3.85
N LEU A 130 10.07 -10.81 3.26
CA LEU A 130 10.95 -9.90 4.01
C LEU A 130 10.17 -8.76 4.66
N ALA A 131 9.17 -8.20 3.99
CA ALA A 131 8.32 -7.14 4.53
C ALA A 131 7.57 -7.61 5.78
N VAL A 132 6.89 -8.77 5.74
CA VAL A 132 6.20 -9.30 6.93
C VAL A 132 7.18 -9.75 8.01
N GLY A 133 8.39 -10.18 7.66
CA GLY A 133 9.48 -10.43 8.61
C GLY A 133 9.95 -9.15 9.31
N LEU A 134 10.10 -8.05 8.57
CA LEU A 134 10.44 -6.74 9.14
C LEU A 134 9.33 -6.25 10.08
N LEU A 135 8.06 -6.36 9.68
CA LEU A 135 6.91 -6.04 10.53
C LEU A 135 6.90 -6.90 11.80
N THR A 136 7.13 -8.22 11.69
CA THR A 136 7.25 -9.11 12.85
C THR A 136 8.26 -8.56 13.85
N ARG A 137 9.43 -8.12 13.40
CA ARG A 137 10.46 -7.49 14.24
C ARG A 137 10.03 -6.13 14.80
N MET A 138 9.41 -5.28 14.00
CA MET A 138 8.96 -3.96 14.42
C MET A 138 7.93 -4.05 15.55
N PHE A 139 7.06 -5.06 15.52
CA PHE A 139 6.04 -5.30 16.54
C PHE A 139 6.53 -6.15 17.72
N GLY A 140 7.84 -6.37 17.85
CA GLY A 140 8.45 -6.95 19.04
C GLY A 140 8.48 -8.46 19.09
N PHE A 141 8.33 -9.16 17.95
CA PHE A 141 8.44 -10.60 17.88
C PHE A 141 9.79 -11.05 17.28
N SER A 142 10.22 -12.24 17.66
CA SER A 142 11.37 -12.91 17.04
C SER A 142 11.01 -13.44 15.66
N LEU A 143 11.97 -13.45 14.71
CA LEU A 143 11.83 -14.23 13.49
C LEU A 143 11.84 -15.76 13.76
N ARG A 144 12.19 -16.18 14.98
CA ARG A 144 12.08 -17.58 15.43
C ARG A 144 10.71 -17.90 16.03
N SER A 145 9.85 -16.88 16.25
CA SER A 145 8.48 -17.08 16.73
C SER A 145 7.56 -17.56 15.61
N PHE A 146 6.49 -18.23 15.97
CA PHE A 146 5.46 -18.68 15.03
C PHE A 146 4.74 -17.52 14.33
N VAL A 147 4.87 -16.28 14.82
CA VAL A 147 4.25 -15.10 14.25
C VAL A 147 4.73 -14.84 12.82
N TRP A 148 6.00 -15.11 12.51
CA TRP A 148 6.51 -14.89 11.17
C TRP A 148 5.92 -15.87 10.13
N PRO A 149 6.00 -17.20 10.29
CA PRO A 149 5.33 -18.10 9.34
C PRO A 149 3.81 -17.94 9.31
N LEU A 150 3.17 -17.56 10.43
CA LEU A 150 1.76 -17.18 10.44
C LEU A 150 1.49 -15.97 9.54
N SER A 151 2.30 -14.92 9.67
CA SER A 151 2.18 -13.72 8.85
C SER A 151 2.40 -13.99 7.35
N ILE A 152 3.37 -14.86 7.01
CA ILE A 152 3.57 -15.32 5.63
C ILE A 152 2.32 -16.06 5.15
N SER A 153 1.81 -17.03 5.93
CA SER A 153 0.62 -17.80 5.57
C SER A 153 -0.59 -16.90 5.32
N LEU A 154 -0.86 -15.98 6.24
CA LEU A 154 -1.97 -15.04 6.11
C LEU A 154 -1.79 -14.10 4.91
N ALA A 155 -0.59 -13.58 4.67
CA ALA A 155 -0.29 -12.73 3.52
C ALA A 155 -0.55 -13.46 2.20
N PHE A 156 -0.04 -14.68 2.04
CA PHE A 156 -0.18 -15.48 0.82
C PHE A 156 -1.59 -16.08 0.64
N LEU A 157 -2.45 -16.04 1.64
CA LEU A 157 -3.88 -16.33 1.51
C LEU A 157 -4.67 -15.19 0.90
N THR A 158 -4.20 -13.94 1.00
CA THR A 158 -4.93 -12.77 0.50
C THR A 158 -4.96 -12.72 -1.03
N GLU A 159 -6.06 -12.18 -1.57
CA GLU A 159 -6.17 -11.93 -3.00
C GLU A 159 -5.16 -10.87 -3.48
N SER A 160 -4.85 -9.88 -2.65
CA SER A 160 -3.90 -8.83 -3.02
C SER A 160 -2.48 -9.38 -3.29
N VAL A 161 -2.02 -10.40 -2.55
CA VAL A 161 -0.75 -11.09 -2.85
C VAL A 161 -0.91 -11.99 -4.07
N ARG A 162 -2.01 -12.76 -4.15
CA ARG A 162 -2.30 -13.61 -5.32
C ARG A 162 -2.27 -12.79 -6.61
N SER A 163 -3.05 -11.72 -6.68
CA SER A 163 -3.14 -10.86 -7.87
C SER A 163 -1.82 -10.15 -8.16
N THR A 164 -1.06 -9.71 -7.14
CA THR A 164 0.27 -9.14 -7.32
C THR A 164 1.22 -10.10 -8.03
N LEU A 165 1.23 -11.37 -7.66
CA LEU A 165 2.12 -12.37 -8.25
C LEU A 165 1.63 -12.84 -9.62
N ILE A 166 0.33 -13.07 -9.79
CA ILE A 166 -0.26 -13.49 -11.07
C ILE A 166 -0.07 -12.41 -12.13
N PHE A 167 -0.46 -11.16 -11.83
CA PHE A 167 -0.25 -10.03 -12.75
C PHE A 167 1.21 -9.60 -12.84
N SER A 168 2.09 -10.21 -12.06
CA SER A 168 3.54 -9.93 -12.05
C SER A 168 3.82 -8.44 -11.91
N ASN A 169 3.15 -7.77 -10.95
CA ASN A 169 3.37 -6.35 -10.71
C ASN A 169 4.35 -6.09 -9.55
N ILE A 170 4.82 -4.83 -9.42
CA ILE A 170 5.91 -4.43 -8.51
C ILE A 170 5.48 -4.26 -7.03
N ASN A 171 4.24 -4.54 -6.67
CA ASN A 171 3.70 -4.19 -5.35
C ASN A 171 4.39 -4.92 -4.19
N GLY A 172 4.95 -6.12 -4.40
CA GLY A 172 5.74 -6.80 -3.35
C GLY A 172 6.97 -6.00 -2.94
N ILE A 173 7.70 -5.47 -3.92
CA ILE A 173 8.86 -4.59 -3.69
C ILE A 173 8.41 -3.29 -3.00
N LEU A 174 7.28 -2.71 -3.42
CA LEU A 174 6.75 -1.49 -2.82
C LEU A 174 6.26 -1.70 -1.39
N LEU A 175 5.72 -2.88 -1.05
CA LEU A 175 5.40 -3.24 0.34
C LEU A 175 6.67 -3.29 1.21
N LEU A 176 7.75 -3.91 0.70
CA LEU A 176 9.02 -3.93 1.41
C LEU A 176 9.59 -2.52 1.58
N ALA A 177 9.50 -1.69 0.55
CA ALA A 177 9.87 -0.28 0.61
C ALA A 177 9.06 0.48 1.67
N LEU A 178 7.73 0.28 1.74
CA LEU A 178 6.86 0.88 2.74
C LEU A 178 7.28 0.47 4.17
N CYS A 179 7.51 -0.83 4.41
CA CYS A 179 7.96 -1.32 5.70
C CYS A 179 9.35 -0.79 6.06
N GLY A 180 10.27 -0.75 5.08
CA GLY A 180 11.60 -0.17 5.23
C GLY A 180 11.56 1.33 5.53
N TYR A 181 10.67 2.08 4.88
CA TYR A 181 10.43 3.49 5.16
C TYR A 181 10.00 3.71 6.61
N PHE A 182 9.05 2.92 7.13
CA PHE A 182 8.63 3.00 8.52
C PHE A 182 9.78 2.68 9.48
N PHE A 183 10.52 1.62 9.20
CA PHE A 183 11.69 1.24 9.99
C PHE A 183 12.71 2.37 10.09
N LEU A 184 13.01 3.02 8.96
CA LEU A 184 14.00 4.09 8.87
C LEU A 184 13.52 5.37 9.57
N LEU A 185 12.23 5.74 9.43
CA LEU A 185 11.64 6.88 10.14
C LEU A 185 11.64 6.69 11.65
N LEU A 186 11.32 5.49 12.14
CA LEU A 186 11.34 5.15 13.57
C LEU A 186 12.76 5.19 14.16
N ARG A 187 13.78 4.94 13.33
CA ARG A 187 15.20 5.01 13.68
C ARG A 187 15.82 6.38 13.42
N ASP A 188 15.02 7.39 13.05
CA ASP A 188 15.45 8.74 12.65
C ASP A 188 16.51 8.75 11.52
N LYS A 189 16.51 7.73 10.67
CA LYS A 189 17.38 7.63 9.49
C LYS A 189 16.77 8.38 8.31
N GLN A 190 16.57 9.70 8.48
CA GLN A 190 15.78 10.56 7.59
C GLN A 190 16.24 10.52 6.13
N TRP A 191 17.54 10.55 5.85
CA TRP A 191 18.10 10.50 4.49
C TRP A 191 17.65 9.22 3.76
N TRP A 192 17.85 8.07 4.39
CA TRP A 192 17.50 6.78 3.81
C TRP A 192 15.98 6.59 3.71
N ALA A 193 15.24 7.08 4.69
CA ALA A 193 13.79 7.11 4.61
C ALA A 193 13.29 7.92 3.41
N GLY A 194 13.91 9.09 3.16
CA GLY A 194 13.65 9.92 1.99
C GLY A 194 13.96 9.22 0.67
N VAL A 195 15.11 8.53 0.58
CA VAL A 195 15.45 7.75 -0.63
C VAL A 195 14.41 6.67 -0.89
N VAL A 196 14.07 5.87 0.13
CA VAL A 196 13.12 4.75 -0.03
C VAL A 196 11.73 5.23 -0.45
N ILE A 197 11.21 6.26 0.22
CA ILE A 197 9.88 6.80 -0.15
C ILE A 197 9.92 7.53 -1.50
N GLY A 198 11.03 8.21 -1.82
CA GLY A 198 11.22 8.88 -3.11
C GLY A 198 11.23 7.89 -4.28
N VAL A 199 11.88 6.74 -4.12
CA VAL A 199 11.83 5.64 -5.10
C VAL A 199 10.40 5.07 -5.21
N ALA A 200 9.70 4.88 -4.09
CA ALA A 200 8.32 4.41 -4.13
C ALA A 200 7.39 5.40 -4.86
N ILE A 201 7.54 6.70 -4.60
CA ILE A 201 6.79 7.79 -5.27
C ILE A 201 7.13 7.83 -6.77
N LEU A 202 8.40 7.67 -7.13
CA LEU A 202 8.84 7.64 -8.53
C LEU A 202 8.14 6.53 -9.32
N ILE A 203 8.04 5.34 -8.74
CA ILE A 203 7.40 4.17 -9.35
C ILE A 203 5.87 4.33 -9.34
N LYS A 204 5.31 4.69 -8.19
CA LYS A 204 3.86 4.88 -8.00
C LYS A 204 3.59 6.14 -7.17
N PRO A 205 3.15 7.25 -7.80
CA PRO A 205 2.86 8.52 -7.12
C PRO A 205 1.81 8.42 -5.99
N LEU A 206 1.06 7.34 -5.93
CA LEU A 206 0.10 7.08 -4.86
C LEU A 206 0.73 7.06 -3.44
N PHE A 207 2.06 6.93 -3.33
CA PHE A 207 2.78 7.01 -2.05
C PHE A 207 3.09 8.45 -1.60
N LEU A 208 2.88 9.46 -2.46
CA LEU A 208 3.16 10.86 -2.14
C LEU A 208 2.51 11.35 -0.82
N PRO A 209 1.24 11.02 -0.49
CA PRO A 209 0.64 11.42 0.77
C PRO A 209 1.37 10.91 2.01
N LEU A 210 2.20 9.88 1.91
CA LEU A 210 2.97 9.37 3.05
C LEU A 210 4.11 10.32 3.48
N LEU A 211 4.45 11.34 2.69
CA LEU A 211 5.32 12.44 3.13
C LEU A 211 4.70 13.27 4.27
N PHE A 212 3.39 13.13 4.51
CA PHE A 212 2.74 13.67 5.69
C PHE A 212 3.36 13.15 7.00
N LEU A 213 3.81 11.89 7.05
CA LEU A 213 4.38 11.30 8.27
C LEU A 213 5.63 12.05 8.75
N PRO A 214 6.67 12.23 7.94
CA PRO A 214 7.83 13.03 8.33
C PRO A 214 7.50 14.53 8.45
N LEU A 215 6.50 15.06 7.71
CA LEU A 215 6.10 16.46 7.79
C LEU A 215 5.66 16.84 9.21
N VAL A 216 4.74 16.09 9.81
CA VAL A 216 4.20 16.38 11.14
C VAL A 216 5.17 16.04 12.28
N LYS A 217 6.26 15.33 11.97
CA LYS A 217 7.38 15.07 12.88
C LYS A 217 8.58 16.01 12.63
N LEU A 218 8.48 16.93 11.66
CA LEU A 218 9.52 17.88 11.26
C LEU A 218 10.83 17.20 10.80
N GLN A 219 10.71 16.01 10.19
CA GLN A 219 11.84 15.26 9.64
C GLN A 219 12.15 15.75 8.21
N TRP A 220 12.60 17.00 8.09
CA TRP A 220 12.72 17.73 6.82
C TRP A 220 13.62 17.05 5.78
N ARG A 221 14.67 16.34 6.24
CA ARG A 221 15.57 15.62 5.33
C ARG A 221 14.84 14.49 4.59
N ALA A 222 13.93 13.79 5.28
CA ALA A 222 13.13 12.74 4.65
C ALA A 222 12.19 13.31 3.59
N ILE A 223 11.60 14.48 3.83
CA ILE A 223 10.71 15.16 2.88
C ILE A 223 11.52 15.64 1.68
N ALA A 224 12.60 16.38 1.91
CA ALA A 224 13.41 16.95 0.85
C ALA A 224 13.93 15.85 -0.09
N VAL A 225 14.54 14.78 0.46
CA VAL A 225 15.04 13.66 -0.35
C VAL A 225 13.90 12.91 -1.03
N GLY A 226 12.76 12.70 -0.34
CA GLY A 226 11.58 12.03 -0.89
C GLY A 226 10.99 12.75 -2.10
N LEU A 227 11.13 14.08 -2.18
CA LEU A 227 10.73 14.89 -3.33
C LEU A 227 11.84 15.00 -4.39
N VAL A 228 13.09 15.15 -3.96
CA VAL A 228 14.22 15.33 -4.87
C VAL A 228 14.50 14.07 -5.69
N VAL A 229 14.41 12.89 -5.09
CA VAL A 229 14.67 11.61 -5.81
C VAL A 229 13.81 11.47 -7.06
N PRO A 230 12.47 11.54 -7.03
CA PRO A 230 11.66 11.42 -8.23
C PRO A 230 11.93 12.55 -9.23
N VAL A 231 12.20 13.77 -8.78
CA VAL A 231 12.53 14.89 -9.67
C VAL A 231 13.84 14.62 -10.42
N LEU A 232 14.89 14.23 -9.69
CA LEU A 232 16.20 13.96 -10.31
C LEU A 232 16.14 12.82 -11.33
N PHE A 233 15.47 11.72 -11.00
CA PHE A 233 15.33 10.60 -11.93
C PHE A 233 14.54 10.99 -13.18
N ASN A 234 13.45 11.76 -13.04
CA ASN A 234 12.70 12.23 -14.20
C ASN A 234 13.55 13.17 -15.06
N LEU A 235 14.24 14.14 -14.46
CA LEU A 235 15.12 15.06 -15.20
C LEU A 235 16.26 14.31 -15.92
N ALA A 236 16.87 13.32 -15.25
CA ALA A 236 17.91 12.49 -15.85
C ALA A 236 17.41 11.62 -17.01
N ALA A 237 16.15 11.22 -16.98
CA ALA A 237 15.55 10.39 -18.04
C ALA A 237 15.16 11.18 -19.29
N LEU A 238 14.84 12.49 -19.16
CA LEU A 238 14.36 13.31 -20.30
C LEU A 238 15.25 13.23 -21.54
N PRO A 239 16.59 13.38 -21.46
CA PRO A 239 17.46 13.31 -22.64
C PRO A 239 17.68 11.90 -23.18
N LEU A 240 17.25 10.86 -22.42
CA LEU A 240 17.49 9.45 -22.77
C LEU A 240 16.27 8.80 -23.42
N ILE A 241 15.09 9.38 -23.28
CA ILE A 241 13.83 8.84 -23.81
C ILE A 241 13.54 9.52 -25.16
N LYS A 242 13.41 8.70 -26.19
CA LYS A 242 13.00 9.19 -27.52
C LYS A 242 11.51 9.59 -27.46
N ASP A 243 11.19 10.73 -28.08
CA ASP A 243 9.83 11.29 -28.12
C ASP A 243 9.19 11.42 -26.72
N VAL A 244 9.96 11.95 -25.77
CA VAL A 244 9.55 12.08 -24.36
C VAL A 244 8.24 12.88 -24.17
N ASN A 245 7.90 13.75 -25.13
CA ASN A 245 6.65 14.52 -25.12
C ASN A 245 5.40 13.63 -25.15
N ASP A 246 5.49 12.42 -25.73
CA ASP A 246 4.41 11.45 -25.72
C ASP A 246 3.96 11.07 -24.29
N TYR A 247 4.84 11.20 -23.29
CA TYR A 247 4.46 11.05 -21.89
C TYR A 247 3.41 12.07 -21.47
N SER A 248 3.60 13.34 -21.81
CA SER A 248 2.67 14.42 -21.45
C SER A 248 1.47 14.51 -22.38
N GLU A 249 1.63 14.17 -23.64
CA GLU A 249 0.59 14.31 -24.67
C GLU A 249 -0.35 13.10 -24.76
N ARG A 250 0.14 11.91 -24.43
CA ARG A 250 -0.62 10.66 -24.55
C ARG A 250 -0.89 10.02 -23.21
N LEU A 251 0.15 9.75 -22.38
CA LEU A 251 -0.01 9.01 -21.14
C LEU A 251 -0.70 9.81 -20.04
N LEU A 252 -0.32 11.06 -19.78
CA LEU A 252 -0.95 11.86 -18.73
C LEU A 252 -2.46 12.08 -18.94
N PRO A 253 -2.94 12.39 -20.15
CA PRO A 253 -4.38 12.45 -20.43
C PRO A 253 -5.09 11.11 -20.15
N TYR A 254 -4.48 9.99 -20.53
CA TYR A 254 -5.02 8.66 -20.25
C TYR A 254 -5.13 8.38 -18.74
N LEU A 255 -4.09 8.71 -17.96
CA LEU A 255 -4.09 8.52 -16.49
C LEU A 255 -5.14 9.38 -15.77
N SER A 256 -5.57 10.49 -16.38
CA SER A 256 -6.62 11.35 -15.83
C SER A 256 -8.02 10.78 -16.03
N GLN A 257 -8.20 9.84 -16.96
CA GLN A 257 -9.49 9.22 -17.25
C GLN A 257 -9.80 8.12 -16.25
N THR A 258 -11.05 8.10 -15.78
CA THR A 258 -11.54 7.03 -14.90
C THR A 258 -11.94 5.84 -15.77
N ARG A 259 -11.43 4.65 -15.43
CA ARG A 259 -11.83 3.39 -16.09
C ARG A 259 -13.00 2.76 -15.34
N ASP A 260 -13.89 2.07 -16.07
CA ASP A 260 -15.07 1.36 -15.58
C ASP A 260 -14.83 -0.14 -15.34
N TYR A 261 -13.59 -0.60 -15.50
CA TYR A 261 -13.19 -2.01 -15.33
C TYR A 261 -11.93 -2.13 -14.48
N PHE A 262 -11.80 -3.21 -13.71
CA PHE A 262 -10.70 -3.45 -12.77
C PHE A 262 -10.35 -2.20 -11.93
N ASN A 263 -11.38 -1.47 -11.50
CA ASN A 263 -11.26 -0.21 -10.78
C ASN A 263 -12.25 -0.17 -9.62
N SER A 264 -11.75 -0.44 -8.42
CA SER A 264 -12.53 -0.43 -7.17
C SER A 264 -12.56 0.93 -6.49
N SER A 265 -12.10 2.01 -7.14
CA SER A 265 -12.23 3.36 -6.59
C SER A 265 -13.69 3.84 -6.65
N LEU A 266 -14.05 4.83 -5.82
CA LEU A 266 -15.37 5.46 -5.88
C LEU A 266 -15.69 6.04 -7.28
N PRO A 267 -14.76 6.75 -7.96
CA PRO A 267 -15.00 7.17 -9.34
C PRO A 267 -15.22 6.00 -10.31
N GLY A 268 -14.45 4.91 -10.19
CA GLY A 268 -14.59 3.71 -11.03
C GLY A 268 -15.94 3.05 -10.86
N ILE A 269 -16.37 2.84 -9.63
CA ILE A 269 -17.69 2.27 -9.31
C ILE A 269 -18.83 3.21 -9.75
N ALA A 270 -18.63 4.52 -9.56
CA ALA A 270 -19.62 5.50 -10.01
C ALA A 270 -19.81 5.46 -11.53
N LEU A 271 -18.74 5.30 -12.29
CA LEU A 271 -18.79 5.16 -13.74
C LEU A 271 -19.45 3.83 -14.14
N TYR A 272 -19.01 2.72 -13.53
CA TYR A 272 -19.52 1.37 -13.84
C TYR A 272 -21.03 1.23 -13.64
N TYR A 273 -21.57 1.82 -12.57
CA TYR A 273 -23.00 1.74 -12.24
C TYR A 273 -23.82 2.96 -12.69
N GLY A 274 -23.24 3.93 -13.40
CA GLY A 274 -23.94 5.14 -13.83
C GLY A 274 -24.43 5.99 -12.66
N MET A 275 -23.62 6.11 -11.57
CA MET A 275 -23.98 6.86 -10.38
C MET A 275 -24.18 8.36 -10.73
N PRO A 276 -25.26 9.00 -10.25
CA PRO A 276 -25.46 10.45 -10.44
C PRO A 276 -24.26 11.25 -9.92
N THR A 277 -23.82 12.25 -10.68
CA THR A 277 -22.65 13.06 -10.34
C THR A 277 -22.77 13.73 -8.97
N ALA A 278 -23.94 14.20 -8.60
CA ALA A 278 -24.20 14.81 -7.29
C ALA A 278 -23.94 13.82 -6.14
N LEU A 279 -24.40 12.56 -6.27
CA LEU A 279 -24.16 11.51 -5.28
C LEU A 279 -22.67 11.17 -5.20
N LYS A 280 -21.99 11.02 -6.35
CA LYS A 280 -20.54 10.80 -6.39
C LYS A 280 -19.77 11.88 -5.66
N LEU A 281 -20.07 13.16 -5.93
CA LEU A 281 -19.41 14.31 -5.31
C LEU A 281 -19.70 14.39 -3.79
N MET A 282 -20.93 14.09 -3.39
CA MET A 282 -21.31 14.02 -1.97
C MET A 282 -20.52 12.93 -1.24
N LEU A 283 -20.48 11.72 -1.79
CA LEU A 283 -19.70 10.62 -1.21
C LEU A 283 -18.20 10.95 -1.19
N PHE A 284 -17.67 11.52 -2.26
CA PHE A 284 -16.28 11.98 -2.30
C PHE A 284 -15.97 12.95 -1.16
N ALA A 285 -16.81 13.98 -0.97
CA ALA A 285 -16.63 14.96 0.09
C ALA A 285 -16.72 14.33 1.49
N VAL A 286 -17.67 13.43 1.72
CA VAL A 286 -17.85 12.74 3.00
C VAL A 286 -16.62 11.89 3.34
N PHE A 287 -16.14 11.09 2.39
CA PHE A 287 -14.99 10.22 2.63
C PHE A 287 -13.68 11.00 2.72
N ALA A 288 -13.50 12.06 1.93
CA ALA A 288 -12.36 12.96 2.06
C ALA A 288 -12.35 13.65 3.44
N ALA A 289 -13.49 14.10 3.94
CA ALA A 289 -13.64 14.67 5.28
C ALA A 289 -13.34 13.60 6.35
N ALA A 290 -13.82 12.36 6.21
CA ALA A 290 -13.52 11.28 7.14
C ALA A 290 -12.01 10.96 7.21
N VAL A 291 -11.33 10.92 6.05
CA VAL A 291 -9.86 10.77 6.01
C VAL A 291 -9.18 11.92 6.74
N ALA A 292 -9.57 13.17 6.45
CA ALA A 292 -8.98 14.36 7.08
C ALA A 292 -9.18 14.35 8.60
N VAL A 293 -10.39 14.09 9.07
CA VAL A 293 -10.71 14.00 10.51
C VAL A 293 -9.89 12.90 11.17
N GLY A 294 -9.87 11.69 10.59
CA GLY A 294 -9.11 10.58 11.14
C GLY A 294 -7.62 10.87 11.23
N VAL A 295 -7.02 11.44 10.18
CA VAL A 295 -5.59 11.83 10.15
C VAL A 295 -5.30 12.87 11.23
N ILE A 296 -6.14 13.91 11.36
CA ILE A 296 -5.98 14.97 12.36
C ILE A 296 -6.08 14.39 13.79
N MET A 297 -7.07 13.53 14.06
CA MET A 297 -7.22 12.91 15.39
C MET A 297 -6.05 11.99 15.73
N LEU A 298 -5.54 11.23 14.75
CA LEU A 298 -4.39 10.34 14.94
C LEU A 298 -3.08 11.09 15.27
N LEU A 299 -2.93 12.38 14.95
CA LEU A 299 -1.75 13.18 15.29
C LEU A 299 -1.41 13.14 16.79
N ARG A 300 -2.41 12.89 17.65
CA ARG A 300 -2.24 12.82 19.09
C ARG A 300 -1.19 11.79 19.51
N TRP A 301 -1.09 10.68 18.79
CA TRP A 301 -0.17 9.56 19.13
C TRP A 301 1.16 9.59 18.38
N ARG A 302 1.45 10.60 17.57
CA ARG A 302 2.66 10.64 16.73
C ARG A 302 4.00 10.58 17.49
N TYR A 303 3.99 10.97 18.77
CA TYR A 303 5.17 10.93 19.64
C TYR A 303 5.05 9.85 20.73
N SER A 304 3.88 9.66 21.32
CA SER A 304 3.66 8.68 22.40
C SER A 304 3.60 7.24 21.90
N ASP A 305 3.00 6.99 20.72
CA ASP A 305 2.98 5.66 20.10
C ASP A 305 3.23 5.77 18.58
N PRO A 306 4.49 6.04 18.19
CA PRO A 306 4.83 6.31 16.79
C PRO A 306 4.60 5.11 15.86
N LEU A 307 4.69 3.87 16.35
CA LEU A 307 4.45 2.67 15.56
C LEU A 307 2.96 2.53 15.21
N PHE A 308 2.09 2.61 16.22
CA PHE A 308 0.64 2.62 16.03
C PHE A 308 0.20 3.76 15.10
N TRP A 309 0.65 4.98 15.42
CA TRP A 309 0.30 6.17 14.65
C TRP A 309 0.70 6.04 13.18
N MET A 310 1.95 5.66 12.93
CA MET A 310 2.49 5.58 11.57
C MET A 310 1.74 4.55 10.72
N THR A 311 1.53 3.34 11.25
CA THR A 311 0.88 2.26 10.52
C THR A 311 -0.60 2.53 10.29
N THR A 312 -1.31 3.11 11.27
CA THR A 312 -2.73 3.43 11.13
C THR A 312 -2.96 4.64 10.23
N THR A 313 -2.15 5.71 10.38
CA THR A 313 -2.25 6.92 9.56
C THR A 313 -1.90 6.64 8.10
N SER A 314 -0.85 5.86 7.84
CA SER A 314 -0.50 5.48 6.46
C SER A 314 -1.60 4.66 5.79
N THR A 315 -2.22 3.74 6.52
CA THR A 315 -3.34 2.96 6.01
C THR A 315 -4.53 3.85 5.69
N LEU A 316 -4.87 4.81 6.55
CA LEU A 316 -5.95 5.75 6.29
C LEU A 316 -5.68 6.63 5.06
N LEU A 317 -4.45 7.16 4.94
CA LEU A 317 -4.03 7.96 3.78
C LEU A 317 -4.09 7.14 2.48
N LEU A 318 -3.54 5.93 2.49
CA LEU A 318 -3.55 5.06 1.31
C LEU A 318 -4.96 4.58 0.97
N SER A 319 -5.81 4.26 1.98
CA SER A 319 -7.23 3.95 1.74
C SER A 319 -7.95 5.12 1.08
N GLY A 320 -7.67 6.35 1.53
CA GLY A 320 -8.17 7.57 0.90
C GLY A 320 -7.74 7.68 -0.56
N VAL A 321 -6.46 7.43 -0.86
CA VAL A 321 -5.97 7.43 -2.25
C VAL A 321 -6.65 6.35 -3.08
N PHE A 322 -6.69 5.10 -2.61
CA PHE A 322 -7.27 3.98 -3.37
C PHE A 322 -8.77 4.18 -3.64
N PHE A 323 -9.48 4.75 -2.67
CA PHE A 323 -10.91 4.95 -2.75
C PHE A 323 -11.30 6.20 -3.56
N LEU A 324 -10.55 7.31 -3.46
CA LEU A 324 -10.94 8.61 -4.04
C LEU A 324 -10.24 8.93 -5.38
N SER A 325 -9.18 8.20 -5.77
CA SER A 325 -8.47 8.46 -7.03
C SER A 325 -9.24 7.95 -8.25
N SER A 326 -8.77 8.32 -9.45
CA SER A 326 -9.32 7.85 -10.72
C SER A 326 -9.15 6.35 -10.95
N LEU A 327 -8.16 5.73 -10.27
CA LEU A 327 -7.86 4.30 -10.38
C LEU A 327 -7.49 3.71 -9.02
N GLY A 328 -8.27 2.76 -8.55
CA GLY A 328 -8.00 1.94 -7.36
C GLY A 328 -8.07 0.46 -7.71
N GLN A 329 -6.96 -0.25 -7.59
CA GLN A 329 -6.93 -1.68 -7.86
C GLN A 329 -6.86 -2.48 -6.56
N MET A 330 -7.63 -3.56 -6.47
CA MET A 330 -7.80 -4.37 -5.28
C MET A 330 -6.47 -4.81 -4.65
N TYR A 331 -5.49 -5.18 -5.46
CA TYR A 331 -4.19 -5.63 -4.97
C TYR A 331 -3.38 -4.55 -4.23
N TYR A 332 -3.76 -3.27 -4.32
CA TYR A 332 -3.18 -2.21 -3.49
C TYR A 332 -3.44 -2.41 -1.99
N SER A 333 -4.48 -3.16 -1.64
CA SER A 333 -4.80 -3.50 -0.24
C SER A 333 -3.65 -4.19 0.50
N MET A 334 -2.69 -4.79 -0.21
CA MET A 334 -1.48 -5.34 0.39
C MET A 334 -0.69 -4.29 1.21
N MET A 335 -0.79 -3.00 0.86
CA MET A 335 -0.16 -1.90 1.59
C MET A 335 -0.75 -1.69 3.00
N PHE A 336 -1.84 -2.39 3.35
CA PHE A 336 -2.44 -2.37 4.68
C PHE A 336 -1.84 -3.41 5.65
N PHE A 337 -0.94 -4.27 5.20
CA PHE A 337 -0.29 -5.24 6.08
C PHE A 337 0.36 -4.62 7.32
N PRO A 338 1.00 -3.44 7.29
CA PRO A 338 1.51 -2.82 8.51
C PRO A 338 0.42 -2.58 9.57
N MET A 339 -0.80 -2.18 9.16
CA MET A 339 -1.92 -2.01 10.08
C MET A 339 -2.40 -3.35 10.65
N MET A 340 -2.36 -4.45 9.88
CA MET A 340 -2.79 -5.76 10.37
C MET A 340 -1.99 -6.21 11.60
N PHE A 341 -0.72 -5.85 11.68
CA PHE A 341 0.10 -6.13 12.86
C PHE A 341 -0.30 -5.32 14.10
N THR A 342 -1.07 -4.24 13.95
CA THR A 342 -1.55 -3.48 15.12
C THR A 342 -2.51 -4.26 15.99
N VAL A 343 -3.03 -5.40 15.54
CA VAL A 343 -3.91 -6.28 16.34
C VAL A 343 -3.28 -6.68 17.68
N VAL A 344 -1.94 -6.69 17.78
CA VAL A 344 -1.21 -7.03 19.02
C VAL A 344 -0.99 -5.81 19.94
N LEU A 345 -1.36 -4.61 19.52
CA LEU A 345 -1.22 -3.38 20.31
C LEU A 345 -2.46 -3.17 21.19
N ARG A 346 -2.32 -2.35 22.25
CA ARG A 346 -3.48 -1.95 23.10
C ARG A 346 -4.53 -1.19 22.31
N LYS A 347 -4.10 -0.31 21.39
CA LYS A 347 -4.97 0.46 20.50
C LYS A 347 -4.86 -0.14 19.10
N SER A 348 -5.96 -0.65 18.59
CA SER A 348 -6.06 -1.12 17.22
C SER A 348 -7.51 -1.06 16.74
N VAL A 349 -7.70 -0.63 15.51
CA VAL A 349 -9.01 -0.70 14.85
C VAL A 349 -9.48 -2.15 14.67
N LEU A 350 -8.54 -3.09 14.62
CA LEU A 350 -8.81 -4.53 14.47
C LEU A 350 -9.40 -5.19 15.73
N HIS A 351 -9.56 -4.46 16.82
CA HIS A 351 -10.35 -4.92 17.97
C HIS A 351 -11.86 -4.76 17.73
N SER A 352 -12.26 -4.09 16.65
CA SER A 352 -13.65 -3.99 16.20
C SER A 352 -13.97 -5.07 15.16
N TRP A 353 -15.10 -5.76 15.31
CA TRP A 353 -15.57 -6.74 14.30
C TRP A 353 -15.85 -6.08 12.95
N VAL A 354 -16.26 -4.80 12.94
CA VAL A 354 -16.52 -4.03 11.69
C VAL A 354 -15.24 -3.88 10.87
N ALA A 355 -14.07 -3.70 11.52
CA ALA A 355 -12.79 -3.69 10.82
C ALA A 355 -12.51 -5.02 10.11
N TRP A 356 -12.88 -6.15 10.71
CA TRP A 356 -12.71 -7.47 10.08
C TRP A 356 -13.65 -7.69 8.90
N VAL A 357 -14.84 -7.09 8.91
CA VAL A 357 -15.69 -7.04 7.70
C VAL A 357 -14.99 -6.28 6.57
N ALA A 358 -14.40 -5.12 6.87
CA ALA A 358 -13.62 -4.38 5.87
C ALA A 358 -12.43 -5.21 5.36
N VAL A 359 -11.67 -5.85 6.27
CA VAL A 359 -10.54 -6.74 5.94
C VAL A 359 -10.98 -7.88 5.02
N TYR A 360 -12.10 -8.53 5.34
CA TYR A 360 -12.67 -9.55 4.47
C TYR A 360 -12.96 -9.00 3.08
N CYS A 361 -13.61 -7.83 2.99
CA CYS A 361 -13.99 -7.23 1.72
C CYS A 361 -12.80 -6.95 0.79
N PHE A 362 -11.68 -6.45 1.31
CA PHE A 362 -10.55 -6.09 0.46
C PHE A 362 -9.44 -7.15 0.35
N PHE A 363 -9.50 -8.25 1.13
CA PHE A 363 -8.53 -9.36 1.03
C PHE A 363 -9.12 -10.65 0.48
N SER A 364 -10.46 -10.75 0.39
CA SER A 364 -11.11 -11.93 -0.17
C SER A 364 -10.90 -12.01 -1.69
N PRO A 365 -11.03 -13.20 -2.29
CA PRO A 365 -10.97 -13.34 -3.74
C PRO A 365 -11.97 -12.44 -4.46
N ASP A 366 -11.54 -11.82 -5.56
CA ASP A 366 -12.38 -11.00 -6.44
C ASP A 366 -13.11 -11.82 -7.52
N SER A 367 -12.79 -13.09 -7.63
CA SER A 367 -13.39 -14.01 -8.61
C SER A 367 -14.62 -14.74 -8.04
N TRP A 368 -15.63 -13.99 -7.68
CA TRP A 368 -16.92 -14.54 -7.28
C TRP A 368 -17.72 -14.96 -8.51
N VAL A 369 -17.51 -16.17 -9.00
CA VAL A 369 -18.22 -16.68 -10.18
C VAL A 369 -19.41 -17.52 -9.75
N SER A 370 -20.61 -17.15 -10.21
CA SER A 370 -21.82 -17.92 -10.04
C SER A 370 -22.63 -17.91 -11.33
N HIS A 371 -22.85 -19.09 -11.93
CA HIS A 371 -23.72 -19.22 -13.10
C HIS A 371 -25.20 -18.99 -12.74
N ARG A 372 -25.61 -19.34 -11.52
CA ARG A 372 -27.00 -19.15 -11.06
C ARG A 372 -27.30 -17.70 -10.69
N TRP A 373 -26.32 -16.99 -10.09
CA TRP A 373 -26.46 -15.63 -9.56
C TRP A 373 -25.45 -14.69 -10.24
N TYR A 374 -25.44 -14.71 -11.57
CA TYR A 374 -24.43 -13.99 -12.35
C TYR A 374 -24.34 -12.49 -12.00
N ALA A 375 -25.50 -11.81 -11.93
CA ALA A 375 -25.51 -10.37 -11.58
C ALA A 375 -24.94 -10.09 -10.18
N ILE A 376 -25.28 -10.93 -9.19
CA ILE A 376 -24.77 -10.79 -7.82
C ILE A 376 -23.26 -11.05 -7.79
N SER A 377 -22.78 -12.08 -8.50
CA SER A 377 -21.35 -12.39 -8.54
C SER A 377 -20.53 -11.27 -9.18
N ARG A 378 -21.02 -10.70 -10.29
CA ARG A 378 -20.38 -9.55 -10.93
C ARG A 378 -20.38 -8.32 -10.02
N TRP A 379 -21.51 -8.02 -9.40
CA TRP A 379 -21.60 -6.92 -8.44
C TRP A 379 -20.61 -7.11 -7.29
N THR A 380 -20.55 -8.30 -6.70
CA THR A 380 -19.64 -8.61 -5.59
C THR A 380 -18.18 -8.45 -6.02
N ALA A 381 -17.79 -8.99 -7.16
CA ALA A 381 -16.41 -8.90 -7.65
C ALA A 381 -15.94 -7.44 -7.83
N PHE A 382 -16.81 -6.56 -8.35
CA PHE A 382 -16.43 -5.16 -8.60
C PHE A 382 -16.51 -4.25 -7.37
N THR A 383 -17.50 -4.46 -6.48
CA THR A 383 -17.79 -3.52 -5.40
C THR A 383 -17.19 -3.90 -4.05
N LEU A 384 -16.84 -5.17 -3.84
CA LEU A 384 -16.41 -5.64 -2.53
C LEU A 384 -15.17 -4.88 -2.01
N PRO A 385 -14.09 -4.67 -2.81
CA PRO A 385 -12.95 -3.89 -2.34
C PRO A 385 -13.30 -2.42 -2.06
N THR A 386 -14.18 -1.83 -2.86
CA THR A 386 -14.66 -0.45 -2.66
C THR A 386 -15.37 -0.31 -1.30
N VAL A 387 -16.29 -1.24 -1.01
CA VAL A 387 -16.98 -1.29 0.29
C VAL A 387 -15.96 -1.47 1.42
N GLY A 388 -14.99 -2.37 1.25
CA GLY A 388 -13.94 -2.61 2.24
C GLY A 388 -13.11 -1.37 2.54
N TRP A 389 -12.65 -0.64 1.52
CA TRP A 389 -11.87 0.59 1.71
C TRP A 389 -12.70 1.71 2.32
N GLY A 390 -13.93 1.91 1.85
CA GLY A 390 -14.85 2.89 2.43
C GLY A 390 -15.14 2.60 3.90
N LEU A 391 -15.46 1.34 4.23
CA LEU A 391 -15.71 0.92 5.61
C LEU A 391 -14.46 1.10 6.49
N LEU A 392 -13.28 0.76 5.99
CA LEU A 392 -12.01 0.94 6.71
C LEU A 392 -11.76 2.41 7.04
N ILE A 393 -11.97 3.33 6.08
CA ILE A 393 -11.86 4.78 6.30
C ILE A 393 -12.78 5.21 7.45
N LEU A 394 -14.04 4.81 7.42
CA LEU A 394 -15.01 5.16 8.46
C LEU A 394 -14.63 4.57 9.82
N VAL A 395 -14.21 3.30 9.86
CA VAL A 395 -13.79 2.64 11.12
C VAL A 395 -12.57 3.32 11.73
N ILE A 396 -11.55 3.64 10.92
CA ILE A 396 -10.37 4.33 11.43
C ILE A 396 -10.73 5.73 11.92
N ALA A 397 -11.50 6.50 11.16
CA ALA A 397 -11.89 7.86 11.52
C ALA A 397 -12.72 7.88 12.82
N THR A 398 -13.72 7.02 12.94
CA THR A 398 -14.58 6.93 14.14
C THR A 398 -13.81 6.42 15.36
N ALA A 399 -12.96 5.41 15.20
CA ALA A 399 -12.12 4.91 16.28
C ALA A 399 -11.14 5.99 16.78
N ALA A 400 -10.45 6.68 15.86
CA ALA A 400 -9.52 7.76 16.20
C ALA A 400 -10.22 8.90 16.95
N ALA A 401 -11.42 9.32 16.51
CA ALA A 401 -12.23 10.33 17.18
C ALA A 401 -12.67 9.86 18.58
N THR A 402 -13.10 8.61 18.72
CA THR A 402 -13.52 8.03 20.01
C THR A 402 -12.36 7.95 20.99
N TRP A 403 -11.19 7.45 20.56
CA TRP A 403 -10.00 7.40 21.41
C TRP A 403 -9.55 8.78 21.85
N TRP A 404 -9.51 9.73 20.90
CA TRP A 404 -9.16 11.12 21.19
C TRP A 404 -10.08 11.75 22.23
N TRP A 405 -11.41 11.52 22.13
CA TRP A 405 -12.40 12.04 23.04
C TRP A 405 -12.28 11.40 24.43
N ASN A 406 -12.10 10.08 24.52
CA ASN A 406 -12.00 9.35 25.79
C ASN A 406 -10.74 9.75 26.56
N GLU A 407 -9.58 9.87 25.91
CA GLU A 407 -8.36 10.34 26.58
C GLU A 407 -8.53 11.76 27.13
N ARG A 408 -9.20 12.63 26.40
CA ARG A 408 -9.44 14.00 26.90
C ARG A 408 -10.34 14.06 28.13
N ARG A 409 -11.35 13.17 28.19
CA ARG A 409 -12.21 13.08 29.39
C ARG A 409 -11.47 12.57 30.61
N SER A 410 -10.46 11.75 30.45
CA SER A 410 -9.65 11.24 31.56
C SER A 410 -8.59 12.24 32.07
N GLU A 411 -8.30 13.30 31.29
CA GLU A 411 -7.35 14.36 31.64
C GLU A 411 -8.00 15.56 32.36
N GLY A 412 -9.33 15.70 32.32
CA GLY A 412 -10.11 16.76 32.96
C GLY A 412 -10.87 16.29 34.18
#